data_55633158d708bdd95ce8ad1555e44cc9
#
_entry.id   55633158d708bdd95ce8ad1555e44cc9
#
_cell.length_a   1.000
_cell.length_b   1.000
_cell.length_c   1.000
_cell.angle_alpha   90.00
_cell.angle_beta   90.00
_cell.angle_gamma   90.00
#
_symmetry.space_group_name_H-M   'P 1'
#
loop_
_entity.id
_entity.type
_entity.pdbx_description
1 polymer ?
#
loop_
_entity_poly.entity_id
_entity_poly.type
_entity_poly.pdbx_seq_one_letter_code
_entity_poly.pdbx_strand_id
1 'polypeptide(L)'
;MTPLKTSAKASAALLGAFALTLATGGGASADTAPRSPGGWQETGVSSVNSLTGSQGLASRADGSLLYRGLASIPLDLRVKGWSHVGDPDIADGHTVDAYQGGDDAKSKMFAVTTPGGKRYLYEHQLDPGEKLNNSFAAVSPDNQWLVSGEWGEQHRLQVFPAPLLNSSTPPTGGALPQAGQISLDKPVRDIQGCDFVSGTRLVCASNDASKELWPEDRPVLQVDLEHTLDGKPVTGKVTSLFAVPQRSICSGTFETEGVDYDSERRTLRAEVVPPVPCLVTTSVYSYKPTTG
;
A
#
# COMPACT_ATOMS: atom_id res chain seq x y z
N MET A 1 -57.83 -24.56 -19.83
CA MET A 1 -58.03 -24.96 -18.42
C MET A 1 -57.60 -26.40 -18.30
N THR A 2 -56.42 -26.65 -17.78
CA THR A 2 -55.90 -27.99 -17.52
C THR A 2 -55.21 -27.97 -16.15
N PRO A 3 -55.52 -28.92 -15.26
CA PRO A 3 -55.07 -28.82 -13.86
C PRO A 3 -53.67 -29.37 -13.65
N LEU A 4 -52.92 -28.69 -12.76
CA LEU A 4 -51.66 -29.14 -12.19
C LEU A 4 -51.83 -30.39 -11.34
N LYS A 5 -50.97 -31.38 -11.57
CA LYS A 5 -50.79 -32.52 -10.66
C LYS A 5 -49.64 -32.27 -9.70
N THR A 6 -49.92 -32.17 -8.43
CA THR A 6 -48.95 -32.21 -7.33
C THR A 6 -48.59 -33.66 -7.01
N SER A 7 -47.29 -33.96 -6.99
CA SER A 7 -46.77 -35.26 -6.52
C SER A 7 -45.90 -35.02 -5.29
N ALA A 8 -46.34 -35.47 -4.15
CA ALA A 8 -45.61 -35.54 -2.91
C ALA A 8 -44.73 -36.80 -2.89
N LYS A 9 -43.44 -36.68 -2.64
CA LYS A 9 -42.59 -37.82 -2.30
C LYS A 9 -42.09 -37.68 -0.87
N ALA A 10 -42.43 -38.68 -0.09
CA ALA A 10 -41.99 -38.88 1.29
C ALA A 10 -40.50 -39.29 1.33
N SER A 11 -39.70 -38.66 2.18
CA SER A 11 -38.34 -39.07 2.43
C SER A 11 -38.27 -39.82 3.77
N ALA A 12 -37.78 -41.04 3.69
CA ALA A 12 -37.50 -41.91 4.84
C ALA A 12 -36.18 -41.47 5.53
N ALA A 13 -36.21 -41.31 6.82
CA ALA A 13 -35.06 -41.05 7.67
C ALA A 13 -34.31 -42.35 7.95
N LEU A 14 -33.02 -42.44 7.59
CA LEU A 14 -32.09 -43.48 8.05
C LEU A 14 -31.29 -42.92 9.24
N LEU A 15 -31.47 -43.51 10.40
CA LEU A 15 -30.57 -43.37 11.56
C LEU A 15 -29.34 -44.22 11.34
N GLY A 16 -28.20 -43.56 11.10
CA GLY A 16 -26.88 -44.18 11.07
C GLY A 16 -26.14 -43.95 12.40
N ALA A 17 -25.83 -45.03 13.12
CA ALA A 17 -25.02 -45.00 14.34
C ALA A 17 -23.55 -44.61 13.99
N PHE A 18 -23.06 -43.52 14.62
CA PHE A 18 -21.65 -43.15 14.53
C PHE A 18 -20.82 -43.86 15.60
N ALA A 19 -19.95 -44.75 15.19
CA ALA A 19 -18.91 -45.33 16.04
C ALA A 19 -17.81 -44.27 16.24
N LEU A 20 -17.55 -43.90 17.50
CA LEU A 20 -16.47 -42.99 17.89
C LEU A 20 -15.16 -43.78 17.93
N THR A 21 -14.31 -43.63 16.90
CA THR A 21 -12.91 -44.09 16.94
C THR A 21 -12.03 -42.97 17.49
N LEU A 22 -11.51 -43.17 18.69
CA LEU A 22 -10.41 -42.35 19.25
C LEU A 22 -9.14 -42.60 18.43
N ALA A 23 -8.76 -41.65 17.59
CA ALA A 23 -7.44 -41.61 16.95
C ALA A 23 -6.46 -40.90 17.88
N THR A 24 -5.50 -41.63 18.39
CA THR A 24 -4.36 -41.15 19.16
C THR A 24 -3.42 -40.35 18.29
N GLY A 25 -3.00 -39.19 18.79
CA GLY A 25 -1.72 -38.49 18.59
C GLY A 25 -1.07 -38.55 17.22
N GLY A 26 -1.44 -37.63 16.32
CA GLY A 26 -0.56 -37.15 15.27
C GLY A 26 0.04 -35.81 15.72
N GLY A 27 1.36 -35.77 15.89
CA GLY A 27 2.08 -34.53 16.15
C GLY A 27 1.76 -33.52 15.06
N ALA A 28 1.27 -32.34 15.46
CA ALA A 28 1.10 -31.20 14.54
C ALA A 28 2.50 -30.84 14.02
N SER A 29 2.78 -31.22 12.77
CA SER A 29 3.87 -30.61 12.02
C SER A 29 3.57 -29.12 11.99
N ALA A 30 4.45 -28.32 12.57
CA ALA A 30 4.42 -26.88 12.40
C ALA A 30 4.49 -26.63 10.89
N ASP A 31 3.38 -26.19 10.32
CA ASP A 31 3.33 -25.73 8.94
C ASP A 31 4.33 -24.57 8.85
N THR A 32 5.52 -24.86 8.32
CA THR A 32 6.49 -23.81 8.03
C THR A 32 5.89 -22.97 6.93
N ALA A 33 5.43 -21.76 7.29
CA ALA A 33 4.95 -20.79 6.32
C ALA A 33 5.91 -20.71 5.13
N PRO A 34 5.42 -20.74 3.90
CA PRO A 34 6.28 -20.73 2.72
C PRO A 34 7.18 -19.49 2.76
N ARG A 35 8.49 -19.70 2.58
CA ARG A 35 9.45 -18.60 2.52
C ARG A 35 9.16 -17.80 1.25
N SER A 36 8.88 -16.50 1.41
CA SER A 36 8.77 -15.60 0.26
C SER A 36 10.12 -15.48 -0.45
N PRO A 37 10.16 -15.51 -1.79
CA PRO A 37 11.36 -15.10 -2.53
C PRO A 37 11.81 -13.70 -2.06
N GLY A 38 13.10 -13.41 -2.09
CA GLY A 38 13.61 -12.08 -1.76
C GLY A 38 13.98 -11.81 -0.30
N GLY A 39 14.05 -12.84 0.53
CA GLY A 39 14.56 -12.70 1.91
C GLY A 39 13.54 -12.17 2.93
N TRP A 40 12.23 -12.27 2.62
CA TRP A 40 11.12 -11.93 3.51
C TRP A 40 10.25 -13.15 3.82
N GLN A 41 9.74 -13.23 5.04
CA GLN A 41 8.82 -14.27 5.49
C GLN A 41 7.55 -13.64 6.04
N GLU A 42 6.38 -14.09 5.57
CA GLU A 42 5.09 -13.72 6.15
C GLU A 42 5.05 -14.18 7.62
N THR A 43 4.69 -13.29 8.52
CA THR A 43 4.62 -13.53 9.96
C THR A 43 3.21 -13.39 10.51
N GLY A 44 2.30 -12.84 9.73
CA GLY A 44 0.92 -12.71 10.15
C GLY A 44 0.07 -11.91 9.17
N VAL A 45 -1.22 -11.96 9.41
CA VAL A 45 -2.23 -11.16 8.71
C VAL A 45 -3.19 -10.57 9.74
N SER A 46 -3.54 -9.32 9.58
CA SER A 46 -4.61 -8.65 10.31
C SER A 46 -5.61 -8.04 9.33
N SER A 47 -6.70 -7.49 9.85
CA SER A 47 -7.72 -6.86 9.00
C SER A 47 -8.11 -5.50 9.56
N VAL A 48 -8.41 -4.57 8.67
CA VAL A 48 -8.92 -3.24 8.97
C VAL A 48 -10.20 -2.98 8.18
N ASN A 49 -11.06 -2.07 8.67
CA ASN A 49 -12.23 -1.65 7.91
C ASN A 49 -11.79 -0.86 6.67
N SER A 50 -12.22 -1.29 5.48
CA SER A 50 -11.78 -0.70 4.22
C SER A 50 -12.19 0.77 4.04
N LEU A 51 -13.26 1.23 4.68
CA LEU A 51 -13.63 2.66 4.61
C LEU A 51 -12.55 3.58 5.21
N THR A 52 -11.77 3.06 6.17
CA THR A 52 -10.75 3.81 6.89
C THR A 52 -9.32 3.33 6.63
N GLY A 53 -9.15 2.17 5.99
CA GLY A 53 -7.85 1.55 5.74
C GLY A 53 -7.89 0.67 4.51
N SER A 54 -7.93 1.28 3.34
CA SER A 54 -7.89 0.59 2.04
C SER A 54 -7.08 1.35 1.01
N GLN A 55 -6.30 2.32 1.47
CA GLN A 55 -5.54 3.19 0.58
C GLN A 55 -4.10 3.40 1.08
N GLY A 56 -3.82 2.98 2.30
CA GLY A 56 -2.48 3.07 2.82
C GLY A 56 -2.38 3.00 4.34
N LEU A 57 -1.16 2.79 4.81
CA LEU A 57 -0.84 2.65 6.23
C LEU A 57 0.56 3.17 6.53
N ALA A 58 0.77 3.62 7.77
CA ALA A 58 2.08 4.01 8.27
C ALA A 58 2.26 3.64 9.74
N SER A 59 3.46 3.26 10.13
CA SER A 59 3.82 2.92 11.50
C SER A 59 4.08 4.16 12.35
N ARG A 60 3.51 4.20 13.56
CA ARG A 60 3.89 5.18 14.57
C ARG A 60 5.02 4.65 15.45
N ALA A 61 5.75 5.55 16.09
CA ALA A 61 6.83 5.20 17.01
C ALA A 61 6.39 4.26 18.15
N ASP A 62 5.14 4.36 18.62
CA ASP A 62 4.58 3.47 19.64
C ASP A 62 4.23 2.07 19.09
N GLY A 63 4.34 1.86 17.78
CA GLY A 63 4.00 0.62 17.07
C GLY A 63 2.55 0.50 16.66
N SER A 64 1.70 1.47 16.96
CA SER A 64 0.36 1.55 16.40
C SER A 64 0.43 1.92 14.92
N LEU A 65 -0.62 1.59 14.16
CA LEU A 65 -0.71 1.89 12.75
C LEU A 65 -1.68 3.06 12.50
N LEU A 66 -1.27 3.95 11.65
CA LEU A 66 -2.14 4.89 10.96
C LEU A 66 -2.68 4.19 9.71
N TYR A 67 -3.96 4.35 9.43
CA TYR A 67 -4.57 3.88 8.20
C TYR A 67 -5.19 5.03 7.42
N ARG A 68 -5.25 4.88 6.10
CA ARG A 68 -5.98 5.76 5.20
C ARG A 68 -6.97 4.97 4.36
N GLY A 69 -8.14 5.55 4.17
CA GLY A 69 -9.19 5.07 3.29
C GLY A 69 -10.06 6.25 2.90
N LEU A 70 -10.98 6.05 1.99
CA LEU A 70 -11.79 7.15 1.46
C LEU A 70 -12.59 7.90 2.53
N ALA A 71 -12.98 7.23 3.62
CA ALA A 71 -13.67 7.90 4.73
C ALA A 71 -12.74 8.77 5.60
N SER A 72 -11.44 8.60 5.50
CA SER A 72 -10.45 9.40 6.26
C SER A 72 -10.16 10.77 5.65
N ILE A 73 -10.64 11.05 4.43
CA ILE A 73 -10.42 12.35 3.76
C ILE A 73 -11.21 13.43 4.51
N PRO A 74 -10.56 14.48 5.03
CA PRO A 74 -11.23 15.58 5.70
C PRO A 74 -12.26 16.28 4.80
N LEU A 75 -13.41 16.65 5.38
CA LEU A 75 -14.52 17.25 4.63
C LEU A 75 -14.10 18.53 3.88
N ASP A 76 -13.27 19.36 4.51
CA ASP A 76 -12.77 20.60 3.89
C ASP A 76 -11.88 20.35 2.66
N LEU A 77 -11.21 19.21 2.59
CA LEU A 77 -10.44 18.78 1.42
C LEU A 77 -11.37 18.22 0.33
N ARG A 78 -12.37 17.40 0.71
CA ARG A 78 -13.36 16.89 -0.24
C ARG A 78 -14.12 18.01 -0.94
N VAL A 79 -14.54 19.03 -0.21
CA VAL A 79 -15.25 20.20 -0.78
C VAL A 79 -14.36 20.96 -1.77
N LYS A 80 -13.03 20.90 -1.61
CA LYS A 80 -12.06 21.48 -2.55
C LYS A 80 -11.74 20.58 -3.75
N GLY A 81 -12.37 19.39 -3.84
CA GLY A 81 -12.17 18.46 -4.95
C GLY A 81 -11.12 17.38 -4.72
N TRP A 82 -10.48 17.33 -3.55
CA TRP A 82 -9.55 16.26 -3.18
C TRP A 82 -10.36 15.02 -2.78
N SER A 83 -10.58 14.11 -3.71
CA SER A 83 -11.54 13.00 -3.58
C SER A 83 -10.86 11.66 -3.32
N HIS A 84 -9.54 11.58 -3.45
CA HIS A 84 -8.75 10.38 -3.24
C HIS A 84 -7.59 10.67 -2.30
N VAL A 85 -7.28 9.72 -1.40
CA VAL A 85 -6.11 9.72 -0.52
C VAL A 85 -5.30 8.49 -0.85
N GLY A 86 -3.98 8.61 -0.91
CA GLY A 86 -3.08 7.49 -1.12
C GLY A 86 -2.37 7.06 0.16
N ASP A 87 -1.25 6.36 -0.02
CA ASP A 87 -0.44 5.82 1.06
C ASP A 87 0.27 6.95 1.84
N PRO A 88 0.09 7.03 3.16
CA PRO A 88 0.70 8.07 3.98
C PRO A 88 2.08 7.64 4.47
N ASP A 89 2.83 8.60 5.03
CA ASP A 89 4.02 8.31 5.83
C ASP A 89 4.03 9.11 7.15
N ILE A 90 4.85 8.68 8.10
CA ILE A 90 5.09 9.37 9.36
C ILE A 90 6.59 9.64 9.54
N ALA A 91 6.95 10.91 9.47
CA ALA A 91 8.32 11.37 9.58
C ALA A 91 8.44 12.42 10.69
N ASP A 92 9.35 12.21 11.64
CA ASP A 92 9.54 13.09 12.81
C ASP A 92 8.23 13.46 13.54
N GLY A 93 7.33 12.47 13.70
CA GLY A 93 6.02 12.62 14.31
C GLY A 93 4.99 13.38 13.46
N HIS A 94 5.35 13.84 12.28
CA HIS A 94 4.45 14.45 11.30
C HIS A 94 3.80 13.37 10.43
N THR A 95 2.50 13.48 10.18
CA THR A 95 1.84 12.66 9.17
C THR A 95 1.90 13.37 7.83
N VAL A 96 2.36 12.69 6.80
CA VAL A 96 2.39 13.17 5.42
C VAL A 96 1.39 12.36 4.61
N ASP A 97 0.30 12.98 4.21
CA ASP A 97 -0.76 12.38 3.40
C ASP A 97 -0.63 12.83 1.95
N ALA A 98 -0.90 11.94 0.99
CA ALA A 98 -0.97 12.25 -0.42
C ALA A 98 -2.43 12.29 -0.89
N TYR A 99 -2.81 13.29 -1.68
CA TYR A 99 -4.16 13.47 -2.19
C TYR A 99 -4.16 13.76 -3.69
N GLN A 100 -5.18 13.26 -4.38
CA GLN A 100 -5.50 13.68 -5.74
C GLN A 100 -6.97 14.08 -5.86
N GLY A 101 -7.27 14.86 -6.90
CA GLY A 101 -8.63 15.19 -7.34
C GLY A 101 -9.20 14.14 -8.28
N GLY A 102 -10.18 14.54 -9.11
CA GLY A 102 -10.72 13.71 -10.18
C GLY A 102 -9.70 13.47 -11.30
N ASP A 103 -10.05 12.61 -12.27
CA ASP A 103 -9.17 12.16 -13.35
C ASP A 103 -8.62 13.28 -14.26
N ASP A 104 -9.28 14.44 -14.25
CA ASP A 104 -8.88 15.63 -14.99
C ASP A 104 -8.08 16.64 -14.16
N ALA A 105 -7.77 16.31 -12.91
CA ALA A 105 -6.99 17.18 -12.03
C ALA A 105 -5.63 17.50 -12.65
N LYS A 106 -5.16 18.72 -12.41
CA LYS A 106 -3.88 19.23 -12.94
C LYS A 106 -2.82 19.35 -11.86
N SER A 107 -3.13 18.88 -10.67
CA SER A 107 -2.23 18.90 -9.52
C SER A 107 -2.49 17.72 -8.61
N LYS A 108 -1.50 17.40 -7.79
CA LYS A 108 -1.59 16.53 -6.63
C LYS A 108 -1.12 17.29 -5.40
N MET A 109 -1.56 16.86 -4.23
CA MET A 109 -1.32 17.57 -2.98
C MET A 109 -0.73 16.64 -1.92
N PHE A 110 0.22 17.17 -1.17
CA PHE A 110 0.71 16.56 0.05
C PHE A 110 0.28 17.40 1.25
N ALA A 111 -0.41 16.78 2.20
CA ALA A 111 -0.85 17.43 3.42
C ALA A 111 0.00 16.97 4.59
N VAL A 112 0.65 17.90 5.28
CA VAL A 112 1.44 17.59 6.47
C VAL A 112 0.67 17.98 7.72
N THR A 113 0.41 17.00 8.59
CA THR A 113 -0.19 17.23 9.90
C THR A 113 0.87 17.10 10.97
N THR A 114 1.10 18.17 11.70
CA THR A 114 2.09 18.21 12.79
C THR A 114 1.65 17.38 13.99
N PRO A 115 2.55 17.02 14.93
CA PRO A 115 2.18 16.38 16.20
C PRO A 115 1.13 17.16 17.01
N GLY A 116 1.10 18.49 16.86
CA GLY A 116 0.09 19.36 17.49
C GLY A 116 -1.24 19.45 16.73
N GLY A 117 -1.42 18.67 15.64
CA GLY A 117 -2.67 18.60 14.86
C GLY A 117 -2.85 19.74 13.85
N LYS A 118 -1.89 20.64 13.65
CA LYS A 118 -1.96 21.67 12.64
C LYS A 118 -1.63 21.09 11.27
N ARG A 119 -2.47 21.35 10.26
CA ARG A 119 -2.30 20.86 8.90
C ARG A 119 -1.79 21.96 7.97
N TYR A 120 -0.85 21.60 7.09
CA TYR A 120 -0.29 22.43 6.02
C TYR A 120 -0.46 21.71 4.70
N LEU A 121 -0.77 22.44 3.64
CA LEU A 121 -1.05 21.90 2.31
C LEU A 121 0.03 22.34 1.32
N TYR A 122 0.58 21.38 0.60
CA TYR A 122 1.60 21.60 -0.43
C TYR A 122 1.12 21.01 -1.73
N GLU A 123 1.05 21.84 -2.78
CA GLU A 123 0.47 21.46 -4.05
C GLU A 123 1.54 21.41 -5.13
N HIS A 124 1.61 20.28 -5.82
CA HIS A 124 2.43 20.10 -7.01
C HIS A 124 1.53 20.21 -8.24
N GLN A 125 1.82 21.18 -9.12
CA GLN A 125 1.20 21.29 -10.44
C GLN A 125 1.88 20.26 -11.34
N LEU A 126 1.08 19.43 -12.03
CA LEU A 126 1.62 18.40 -12.91
C LEU A 126 2.45 19.02 -14.04
N ASP A 127 3.64 18.49 -14.25
CA ASP A 127 4.49 18.88 -15.36
C ASP A 127 3.91 18.41 -16.70
N PRO A 128 4.30 19.01 -17.83
CA PRO A 128 3.89 18.54 -19.16
C PRO A 128 4.25 17.07 -19.38
N GLY A 129 3.25 16.23 -19.60
CA GLY A 129 3.42 14.78 -19.78
C GLY A 129 3.45 13.96 -18.51
N GLU A 130 3.44 14.59 -17.34
CA GLU A 130 3.26 13.89 -16.07
C GLU A 130 1.85 13.31 -15.98
N LYS A 131 1.78 12.05 -15.53
CA LYS A 131 0.50 11.36 -15.30
C LYS A 131 0.04 11.60 -13.86
N LEU A 132 -1.23 11.97 -13.71
CA LEU A 132 -1.85 12.00 -12.40
C LEU A 132 -1.79 10.58 -11.78
N ASN A 133 -1.60 10.50 -10.50
CA ASN A 133 -1.52 9.25 -9.78
C ASN A 133 -2.31 9.33 -8.47
N ASN A 134 -2.73 8.19 -7.95
CA ASN A 134 -3.36 8.03 -6.65
C ASN A 134 -2.48 8.52 -5.51
N SER A 135 -1.22 8.70 -5.82
CA SER A 135 -0.21 9.25 -4.94
C SER A 135 0.10 8.37 -3.73
N PHE A 136 1.31 8.44 -3.36
CA PHE A 136 1.82 7.99 -2.08
C PHE A 136 2.83 9.01 -1.59
N ALA A 137 3.12 8.97 -0.32
CA ALA A 137 4.15 9.77 0.30
C ALA A 137 5.14 8.82 0.97
N ALA A 138 6.41 8.86 0.55
CA ALA A 138 7.49 8.15 1.22
C ALA A 138 8.58 9.14 1.58
N VAL A 139 8.77 9.43 2.86
CA VAL A 139 9.75 10.42 3.33
C VAL A 139 11.08 9.73 3.62
N SER A 140 12.16 10.31 3.11
CA SER A 140 13.50 9.77 3.33
C SER A 140 13.87 9.78 4.84
N PRO A 141 14.71 8.83 5.31
CA PRO A 141 15.05 8.71 6.73
C PRO A 141 15.73 9.94 7.35
N ASP A 142 16.30 10.81 6.52
CA ASP A 142 16.87 12.10 6.94
C ASP A 142 15.83 13.23 6.98
N ASN A 143 14.56 12.95 6.68
CA ASN A 143 13.45 13.88 6.58
C ASN A 143 13.63 15.02 5.56
N GLN A 144 14.52 14.85 4.57
CA GLN A 144 14.80 15.89 3.59
C GLN A 144 14.02 15.74 2.30
N TRP A 145 13.65 14.51 1.93
CA TRP A 145 13.07 14.22 0.63
C TRP A 145 11.78 13.42 0.76
N LEU A 146 10.86 13.70 -0.14
CA LEU A 146 9.62 12.96 -0.34
C LEU A 146 9.68 12.29 -1.71
N VAL A 147 9.39 11.00 -1.75
CA VAL A 147 9.21 10.24 -2.99
C VAL A 147 7.72 10.02 -3.25
N SER A 148 7.30 10.18 -4.48
CA SER A 148 5.98 9.84 -4.99
C SER A 148 6.08 9.31 -6.41
N GLY A 149 4.95 8.95 -7.03
CA GLY A 149 4.94 8.34 -8.37
C GLY A 149 3.88 8.89 -9.30
N GLU A 150 3.78 8.24 -10.46
CA GLU A 150 2.81 8.51 -11.52
C GLU A 150 1.93 7.27 -11.73
N TRP A 151 0.78 7.41 -12.37
CA TRP A 151 -0.11 6.29 -12.68
C TRP A 151 0.34 5.51 -13.92
N GLY A 152 0.04 4.21 -13.91
CA GLY A 152 0.35 3.32 -15.01
C GLY A 152 1.83 2.94 -15.07
N GLU A 153 2.29 2.58 -16.26
CA GLU A 153 3.69 2.26 -16.48
C GLU A 153 4.57 3.51 -16.39
N GLN A 154 5.64 3.43 -15.59
CA GLN A 154 6.56 4.52 -15.33
C GLN A 154 8.01 4.01 -15.21
N HIS A 155 8.95 4.86 -15.63
CA HIS A 155 10.39 4.61 -15.60
C HIS A 155 11.10 5.49 -14.56
N ARG A 156 10.33 6.17 -13.72
CA ARG A 156 10.87 7.07 -12.67
C ARG A 156 9.94 7.09 -11.47
N LEU A 157 10.51 7.43 -10.30
CA LEU A 157 9.76 7.97 -9.18
C LEU A 157 10.13 9.45 -9.02
N GLN A 158 9.19 10.25 -8.58
CA GLN A 158 9.38 11.69 -8.39
C GLN A 158 9.99 11.97 -7.03
N VAL A 159 10.88 12.97 -6.96
CA VAL A 159 11.51 13.41 -5.72
C VAL A 159 11.19 14.88 -5.49
N PHE A 160 10.63 15.17 -4.32
CA PHE A 160 10.28 16.51 -3.85
C PHE A 160 11.07 16.84 -2.59
N PRO A 161 11.29 18.13 -2.27
CA PRO A 161 11.69 18.48 -0.91
C PRO A 161 10.59 18.02 0.06
N ALA A 162 10.95 17.38 1.18
CA ALA A 162 9.96 16.90 2.14
C ALA A 162 9.12 18.07 2.69
N PRO A 163 7.81 18.10 2.46
CA PRO A 163 6.96 19.22 2.82
C PRO A 163 7.05 19.53 4.32
N LEU A 164 7.22 20.79 4.68
CA LEU A 164 7.42 21.31 6.03
C LEU A 164 8.73 20.87 6.71
N LEU A 165 9.26 19.70 6.41
CA LEU A 165 10.44 19.13 7.05
C LEU A 165 11.74 19.63 6.39
N ASN A 166 11.74 19.80 5.09
CA ASN A 166 12.86 20.39 4.37
C ASN A 166 12.78 21.94 4.44
N SER A 167 13.86 22.60 4.83
CA SER A 167 13.91 24.05 4.99
C SER A 167 13.70 24.85 3.71
N SER A 168 13.80 24.22 2.53
CA SER A 168 13.49 24.87 1.24
C SER A 168 11.99 24.97 0.95
N THR A 169 11.14 24.25 1.69
CA THR A 169 9.69 24.30 1.52
C THR A 169 9.08 25.48 2.25
N PRO A 170 7.98 26.09 1.73
CA PRO A 170 7.30 27.17 2.43
C PRO A 170 6.79 26.73 3.81
N PRO A 171 7.06 27.46 4.91
CA PRO A 171 6.71 27.03 6.27
C PRO A 171 5.20 27.07 6.57
N THR A 172 4.40 27.58 5.65
CA THR A 172 2.94 27.72 5.80
C THR A 172 2.14 26.95 4.73
N GLY A 173 2.80 26.06 3.99
CA GLY A 173 2.22 25.41 2.83
C GLY A 173 2.36 26.26 1.57
N GLY A 174 2.00 25.70 0.42
CA GLY A 174 2.07 26.37 -0.89
C GLY A 174 2.53 25.44 -2.00
N ALA A 175 3.18 26.02 -3.03
CA ALA A 175 3.69 25.25 -4.16
C ALA A 175 4.81 24.31 -3.75
N LEU A 176 4.80 23.09 -4.31
CA LEU A 176 5.83 22.08 -4.11
C LEU A 176 6.40 21.65 -5.48
N PRO A 177 7.43 22.34 -5.99
CA PRO A 177 8.06 21.93 -7.22
C PRO A 177 8.84 20.62 -7.03
N GLN A 178 8.85 19.78 -8.07
CA GLN A 178 9.71 18.60 -8.11
C GLN A 178 11.18 19.04 -8.09
N ALA A 179 11.99 18.40 -7.26
CA ALA A 179 13.43 18.70 -7.15
C ALA A 179 14.28 17.77 -8.01
N GLY A 180 13.88 16.48 -8.11
CA GLY A 180 14.62 15.46 -8.82
C GLY A 180 13.77 14.26 -9.17
N GLN A 181 14.43 13.18 -9.54
CA GLN A 181 13.77 11.91 -9.81
C GLN A 181 14.70 10.72 -9.51
N ILE A 182 14.09 9.58 -9.24
CA ILE A 182 14.76 8.28 -9.25
C ILE A 182 14.49 7.66 -10.63
N SER A 183 15.51 7.58 -11.49
CA SER A 183 15.43 6.91 -12.79
C SER A 183 15.52 5.40 -12.59
N LEU A 184 14.51 4.65 -12.99
CA LEU A 184 14.44 3.21 -12.75
C LEU A 184 15.09 2.44 -13.91
N ASP A 185 15.93 1.45 -13.59
CA ASP A 185 16.57 0.55 -14.57
C ASP A 185 15.57 -0.37 -15.27
N LYS A 186 14.43 -0.62 -14.63
CA LYS A 186 13.29 -1.37 -15.16
C LYS A 186 11.99 -0.63 -14.87
N PRO A 187 11.02 -0.68 -15.78
CA PRO A 187 9.73 -0.04 -15.54
C PRO A 187 8.97 -0.69 -14.39
N VAL A 188 8.15 0.11 -13.73
CA VAL A 188 7.16 -0.31 -12.75
C VAL A 188 5.78 0.14 -13.21
N ARG A 189 4.71 -0.48 -12.69
CA ARG A 189 3.33 -0.12 -13.07
C ARG A 189 2.47 -0.08 -11.83
N ASP A 190 1.57 0.91 -11.78
CA ASP A 190 0.51 1.03 -10.77
C ASP A 190 1.04 0.90 -9.33
N ILE A 191 2.08 1.69 -9.01
CA ILE A 191 2.63 1.76 -7.67
C ILE A 191 1.63 2.47 -6.77
N GLN A 192 1.20 1.80 -5.70
CA GLN A 192 0.21 2.29 -4.75
C GLN A 192 0.85 2.88 -3.48
N GLY A 193 1.99 2.38 -3.09
CA GLY A 193 2.75 2.88 -1.95
C GLY A 193 4.22 2.53 -2.04
N CYS A 194 5.06 3.34 -1.42
CA CYS A 194 6.47 3.03 -1.18
C CYS A 194 6.85 3.45 0.23
N ASP A 195 7.86 2.78 0.79
CA ASP A 195 8.48 3.21 2.04
C ASP A 195 9.98 2.94 2.05
N PHE A 196 10.73 3.71 2.84
CA PHE A 196 12.17 3.57 2.96
C PHE A 196 12.57 2.49 3.96
N VAL A 197 13.29 1.49 3.49
CA VAL A 197 13.95 0.49 4.35
C VAL A 197 15.28 1.03 4.88
N SER A 198 15.94 1.90 4.11
CA SER A 198 17.17 2.60 4.47
C SER A 198 17.32 3.86 3.62
N GLY A 199 18.32 4.69 3.86
CA GLY A 199 18.59 5.88 3.04
C GLY A 199 18.84 5.62 1.55
N THR A 200 19.11 4.36 1.18
CA THR A 200 19.37 3.96 -0.23
C THR A 200 18.48 2.82 -0.71
N ARG A 201 17.41 2.50 0.02
CA ARG A 201 16.51 1.40 -0.36
C ARG A 201 15.08 1.71 -0.03
N LEU A 202 14.20 1.58 -1.03
CA LEU A 202 12.75 1.59 -0.87
C LEU A 202 12.17 0.21 -1.14
N VAL A 203 11.01 -0.03 -0.55
CA VAL A 203 10.07 -1.09 -0.94
C VAL A 203 8.81 -0.43 -1.45
N CYS A 204 8.24 -0.98 -2.52
CA CYS A 204 7.04 -0.42 -3.15
C CYS A 204 6.02 -1.52 -3.41
N ALA A 205 4.75 -1.27 -3.15
CA ALA A 205 3.63 -2.14 -3.52
C ALA A 205 3.12 -1.76 -4.91
N SER A 206 2.99 -2.74 -5.79
CA SER A 206 2.43 -2.57 -7.13
C SER A 206 1.08 -3.27 -7.25
N ASN A 207 0.10 -2.63 -7.88
CA ASN A 207 -1.19 -3.25 -8.22
C ASN A 207 -1.21 -3.86 -9.63
N ASP A 208 -0.05 -4.02 -10.28
CA ASP A 208 0.07 -4.62 -11.60
C ASP A 208 -0.21 -6.13 -11.60
N ALA A 209 -1.38 -6.52 -12.09
CA ALA A 209 -1.79 -7.91 -12.25
C ALA A 209 -1.39 -8.50 -13.62
N SER A 210 -0.80 -7.73 -14.52
CA SER A 210 -0.59 -8.15 -15.90
C SER A 210 0.49 -9.22 -16.07
N LYS A 211 1.47 -9.25 -15.17
CA LYS A 211 2.69 -10.09 -15.27
C LYS A 211 3.54 -9.82 -16.50
N GLU A 212 3.34 -8.67 -17.15
CA GLU A 212 4.11 -8.25 -18.32
C GLU A 212 5.49 -7.71 -17.94
N LEU A 213 5.55 -6.90 -16.88
CA LEU A 213 6.78 -6.30 -16.40
C LEU A 213 7.51 -7.21 -15.40
N TRP A 214 6.77 -7.91 -14.58
CA TRP A 214 7.26 -8.77 -13.50
C TRP A 214 6.53 -10.11 -13.52
N PRO A 215 7.20 -11.23 -13.16
CA PRO A 215 6.54 -12.54 -13.19
C PRO A 215 5.48 -12.73 -12.10
N GLU A 216 5.58 -11.95 -11.02
CA GLU A 216 4.64 -11.97 -9.90
C GLU A 216 3.39 -11.15 -10.24
N ASP A 217 2.24 -11.59 -9.70
CA ASP A 217 0.99 -10.85 -9.70
C ASP A 217 1.01 -9.86 -8.53
N ARG A 218 0.91 -8.57 -8.80
CA ARG A 218 0.96 -7.50 -7.80
C ARG A 218 2.17 -7.59 -6.87
N PRO A 219 3.38 -7.41 -7.42
CA PRO A 219 4.61 -7.59 -6.67
C PRO A 219 4.84 -6.51 -5.63
N VAL A 220 5.49 -6.89 -4.54
CA VAL A 220 6.30 -5.95 -3.77
C VAL A 220 7.65 -5.84 -4.45
N LEU A 221 8.03 -4.63 -4.80
CA LEU A 221 9.27 -4.30 -5.47
C LEU A 221 10.25 -3.64 -4.49
N GLN A 222 11.53 -3.90 -4.68
CA GLN A 222 12.61 -3.19 -4.02
C GLN A 222 13.29 -2.26 -5.03
N VAL A 223 13.58 -1.04 -4.60
CA VAL A 223 14.35 -0.06 -5.39
C VAL A 223 15.63 0.27 -4.62
N ASP A 224 16.76 -0.19 -5.12
CA ASP A 224 18.08 0.12 -4.57
C ASP A 224 18.65 1.35 -5.27
N LEU A 225 18.89 2.44 -4.55
CA LEU A 225 19.44 3.68 -5.05
C LEU A 225 20.98 3.63 -5.08
N GLU A 226 21.59 4.23 -6.09
CA GLU A 226 23.05 4.35 -6.17
C GLU A 226 23.65 5.15 -5.01
N HIS A 227 22.92 6.14 -4.50
CA HIS A 227 23.25 6.93 -3.31
C HIS A 227 21.98 7.48 -2.65
N THR A 228 22.09 8.04 -1.45
CA THR A 228 21.00 8.73 -0.78
C THR A 228 20.52 9.93 -1.60
N LEU A 229 19.23 10.26 -1.48
CA LEU A 229 18.66 11.43 -2.15
C LEU A 229 19.35 12.72 -1.71
N ASP A 230 19.67 13.57 -2.68
CA ASP A 230 20.27 14.89 -2.46
C ASP A 230 19.57 16.00 -3.29
N GLY A 231 18.37 15.70 -3.80
CA GLY A 231 17.60 16.60 -4.67
C GLY A 231 18.03 16.59 -6.13
N LYS A 232 19.00 15.75 -6.50
CA LYS A 232 19.41 15.54 -7.89
C LYS A 232 18.88 14.20 -8.40
N PRO A 233 18.85 13.99 -9.71
CA PRO A 233 18.52 12.68 -10.28
C PRO A 233 19.45 11.58 -9.76
N VAL A 234 18.88 10.44 -9.42
CA VAL A 234 19.60 9.24 -8.98
C VAL A 234 19.06 8.03 -9.74
N THR A 235 19.87 7.00 -9.95
CA THR A 235 19.44 5.73 -10.53
C THR A 235 18.95 4.79 -9.42
N GLY A 236 17.84 4.10 -9.69
CA GLY A 236 17.28 3.05 -8.85
C GLY A 236 17.26 1.71 -9.58
N LYS A 237 17.84 0.68 -8.97
CA LYS A 237 17.78 -0.69 -9.46
C LYS A 237 16.54 -1.37 -8.88
N VAL A 238 15.63 -1.83 -9.75
CA VAL A 238 14.37 -2.47 -9.36
C VAL A 238 14.51 -3.99 -9.34
N THR A 239 14.02 -4.61 -8.25
CA THR A 239 13.97 -6.07 -8.08
C THR A 239 12.60 -6.45 -7.51
N SER A 240 11.97 -7.49 -8.08
CA SER A 240 10.77 -8.07 -7.48
C SER A 240 11.14 -8.93 -6.29
N LEU A 241 10.45 -8.74 -5.17
CA LEU A 241 10.68 -9.47 -3.94
C LEU A 241 9.73 -10.67 -3.81
N PHE A 242 8.44 -10.42 -3.90
CA PHE A 242 7.37 -11.42 -3.80
C PHE A 242 6.02 -10.84 -4.22
N ALA A 243 5.06 -11.71 -4.52
CA ALA A 243 3.64 -11.35 -4.66
C ALA A 243 2.98 -11.30 -3.29
N VAL A 244 2.16 -10.26 -3.03
CA VAL A 244 1.34 -10.23 -1.81
C VAL A 244 0.23 -11.28 -1.93
N PRO A 245 -0.05 -12.07 -0.87
CA PRO A 245 -1.09 -13.10 -0.94
C PRO A 245 -2.48 -12.50 -1.15
N GLN A 246 -3.23 -13.08 -2.09
CA GLN A 246 -4.59 -12.68 -2.42
C GLN A 246 -5.57 -13.72 -1.83
N ARG A 247 -5.87 -13.61 -0.53
CA ARG A 247 -6.69 -14.58 0.21
C ARG A 247 -8.05 -13.99 0.52
N SER A 248 -9.12 -14.59 -0.02
CA SER A 248 -10.51 -14.26 0.28
C SER A 248 -11.42 -15.45 -0.04
N ILE A 249 -12.58 -15.49 0.59
CA ILE A 249 -13.69 -16.38 0.18
C ILE A 249 -14.43 -15.85 -1.05
N CYS A 250 -14.24 -14.57 -1.40
CA CYS A 250 -14.78 -13.96 -2.59
C CYS A 250 -13.80 -14.12 -3.76
N SER A 251 -14.32 -14.43 -4.93
CA SER A 251 -13.57 -14.47 -6.20
C SER A 251 -13.70 -13.14 -6.94
N GLY A 252 -12.64 -12.73 -7.62
CA GLY A 252 -12.62 -11.49 -8.40
C GLY A 252 -11.27 -10.80 -8.35
N THR A 253 -11.26 -9.52 -8.70
CA THR A 253 -10.04 -8.70 -8.73
C THR A 253 -9.71 -8.20 -7.32
N PHE A 254 -8.51 -8.51 -6.87
CA PHE A 254 -7.92 -7.92 -5.66
C PHE A 254 -7.23 -6.61 -6.04
N GLU A 255 -6.99 -5.76 -5.05
CA GLU A 255 -6.15 -4.57 -5.19
C GLU A 255 -5.07 -4.62 -4.11
N THR A 256 -3.81 -4.38 -4.51
CA THR A 256 -2.72 -4.13 -3.58
C THR A 256 -2.62 -2.62 -3.40
N GLU A 257 -2.55 -2.18 -2.16
CA GLU A 257 -2.57 -0.77 -1.79
C GLU A 257 -1.26 -0.40 -1.08
N GLY A 258 -1.33 0.30 0.05
CA GLY A 258 -0.16 0.82 0.73
C GLY A 258 0.85 -0.22 1.24
N VAL A 259 2.05 0.26 1.49
CA VAL A 259 3.17 -0.49 2.08
C VAL A 259 3.88 0.35 3.14
N ASP A 260 4.24 -0.27 4.26
CA ASP A 260 4.90 0.38 5.39
C ASP A 260 6.06 -0.48 5.88
N TYR A 261 7.19 0.13 6.20
CA TYR A 261 8.32 -0.51 6.82
C TYR A 261 8.66 0.09 8.19
N ASP A 262 8.25 -0.57 9.23
CA ASP A 262 8.63 -0.26 10.60
C ASP A 262 10.11 -0.63 10.84
N SER A 263 10.99 0.32 10.76
CA SER A 263 12.44 0.13 10.89
C SER A 263 12.84 -0.33 12.30
N GLU A 264 12.14 0.12 13.35
CA GLU A 264 12.42 -0.28 14.74
C GLU A 264 12.07 -1.75 14.97
N ARG A 265 10.92 -2.17 14.44
CA ARG A 265 10.43 -3.55 14.56
C ARG A 265 10.86 -4.44 13.41
N ARG A 266 11.53 -3.87 12.40
CA ARG A 266 11.96 -4.55 11.16
C ARG A 266 10.80 -5.33 10.55
N THR A 267 9.64 -4.67 10.39
CA THR A 267 8.42 -5.29 9.88
C THR A 267 7.96 -4.55 8.64
N LEU A 268 7.89 -5.26 7.55
CA LEU A 268 7.24 -4.80 6.32
C LEU A 268 5.76 -5.17 6.37
N ARG A 269 4.88 -4.27 5.97
CA ARG A 269 3.43 -4.49 5.85
C ARG A 269 2.96 -4.12 4.47
N ALA A 270 1.98 -4.86 3.96
CA ALA A 270 1.33 -4.54 2.69
C ALA A 270 -0.18 -4.75 2.81
N GLU A 271 -0.96 -3.85 2.25
CA GLU A 271 -2.41 -3.91 2.22
C GLU A 271 -2.93 -4.62 0.97
N VAL A 272 -4.00 -5.41 1.15
CA VAL A 272 -4.74 -6.04 0.06
C VAL A 272 -6.23 -5.87 0.29
N VAL A 273 -6.90 -5.24 -0.65
CA VAL A 273 -8.35 -5.11 -0.70
C VAL A 273 -8.92 -6.31 -1.46
N PRO A 274 -9.80 -7.11 -0.84
CA PRO A 274 -10.41 -8.24 -1.52
C PRO A 274 -11.51 -7.79 -2.49
N PRO A 275 -11.91 -8.67 -3.44
CA PRO A 275 -12.96 -8.36 -4.40
C PRO A 275 -14.35 -8.23 -3.76
N VAL A 276 -15.27 -7.58 -4.47
CA VAL A 276 -16.69 -7.52 -4.14
C VAL A 276 -17.27 -8.93 -4.03
N PRO A 277 -18.12 -9.23 -3.01
CA PRO A 277 -18.61 -8.35 -1.94
C PRO A 277 -17.76 -8.31 -0.67
N CYS A 278 -16.57 -8.91 -0.64
CA CYS A 278 -15.69 -8.98 0.52
C CYS A 278 -14.91 -7.68 0.82
N LEU A 279 -15.07 -6.64 0.02
CA LEU A 279 -14.32 -5.38 0.13
C LEU A 279 -14.59 -4.54 1.39
N VAL A 280 -15.35 -5.05 2.35
CA VAL A 280 -15.62 -4.37 3.64
C VAL A 280 -14.44 -4.39 4.60
N THR A 281 -13.49 -5.30 4.38
CA THR A 281 -12.28 -5.43 5.19
C THR A 281 -11.07 -5.58 4.30
N THR A 282 -10.05 -4.75 4.54
CA THR A 282 -8.72 -4.84 3.93
C THR A 282 -7.84 -5.75 4.77
N SER A 283 -7.09 -6.63 4.13
CA SER A 283 -6.08 -7.48 4.78
C SER A 283 -4.74 -6.75 4.83
N VAL A 284 -4.05 -6.82 5.98
CA VAL A 284 -2.71 -6.28 6.18
C VAL A 284 -1.78 -7.44 6.47
N TYR A 285 -0.94 -7.78 5.51
CA TYR A 285 0.06 -8.83 5.62
C TYR A 285 1.34 -8.27 6.23
N SER A 286 1.91 -8.97 7.20
CA SER A 286 3.15 -8.58 7.86
C SER A 286 4.28 -9.56 7.53
N TYR A 287 5.46 -9.02 7.28
CA TYR A 287 6.65 -9.78 6.92
C TYR A 287 7.83 -9.38 7.80
N LYS A 288 8.73 -10.33 8.03
CA LYS A 288 10.04 -10.10 8.65
C LYS A 288 11.15 -10.51 7.68
N PRO A 289 12.33 -9.86 7.74
CA PRO A 289 13.48 -10.35 7.01
C PRO A 289 13.79 -11.78 7.45
N THR A 290 14.03 -12.67 6.50
CA THR A 290 14.61 -13.98 6.82
C THR A 290 16.05 -13.72 7.28
N THR A 291 16.38 -14.16 8.49
CA THR A 291 17.78 -14.16 8.94
C THR A 291 18.58 -15.04 7.99
N GLY A 292 19.49 -14.43 7.26
CA GLY A 292 20.54 -15.13 6.51
C GLY A 292 21.60 -15.66 7.47
#